data_95b43177e53e6053fce6d0c572b85bab
#
_entry.id   95b43177e53e6053fce6d0c572b85bab
#
_cell.length_a   1.000
_cell.length_b   1.000
_cell.length_c   1.000
_cell.angle_alpha   90.00
_cell.angle_beta   90.00
_cell.angle_gamma   90.00
#
_symmetry.space_group_name_H-M   'P 1'
#
loop_
_entity.id
_entity.type
_entity.pdbx_description
1 polymer ?
#
loop_
_entity_poly.entity_id
_entity_poly.type
_entity_poly.pdbx_seq_one_letter_code
_entity_poly.pdbx_strand_id
1 'polypeptide(L)'
;MGSYDTGTIIDWAHKAGLYKNVNDSSDMALSIPGSDGLFFVPAFSGLQAPMNDAYATSGFLGVSPRTRKEHFVRALLESLAFRAKQVYDVLTQELQLQLKCIRFNGGVANNEFVLQLLADLLQEPIIRSHHRDTSSLGIAFLAGLAIGVWKNLAELKKLSPGCDIYEPRKEQSMAYQPVYEEWQRALGRFLQWHNRK
;
A
#
# COMPACT_ATOMS: atom_id res chain seq x y z
N MET A 1 6.71 7.40 -5.83
CA MET A 1 6.55 8.13 -4.56
C MET A 1 6.45 7.11 -3.45
N GLY A 2 7.32 7.15 -2.46
CA GLY A 2 7.26 6.23 -1.32
C GLY A 2 6.46 6.86 -0.19
N SER A 3 5.59 6.09 0.47
CA SER A 3 5.07 6.50 1.77
C SER A 3 6.14 6.16 2.81
N TYR A 4 6.68 7.15 3.49
CA TYR A 4 7.73 6.94 4.50
C TYR A 4 7.23 6.11 5.69
N ASP A 5 5.93 6.06 5.93
CA ASP A 5 5.35 5.41 7.10
C ASP A 5 4.95 3.95 6.90
N THR A 6 4.99 3.43 5.67
CA THR A 6 4.45 2.08 5.38
C THR A 6 5.18 0.98 6.17
N GLY A 7 6.52 0.98 6.14
CA GLY A 7 7.34 0.04 6.95
C GLY A 7 7.15 0.27 8.45
N THR A 8 7.14 1.54 8.87
CA THR A 8 6.94 1.93 10.27
C THR A 8 5.59 1.45 10.82
N ILE A 9 4.53 1.51 10.02
CA ILE A 9 3.19 1.03 10.39
C ILE A 9 3.20 -0.48 10.62
N ILE A 10 3.81 -1.23 9.72
CA ILE A 10 3.95 -2.69 9.84
C ILE A 10 4.77 -3.07 11.07
N ASP A 11 5.92 -2.41 11.27
CA ASP A 11 6.76 -2.63 12.46
C ASP A 11 6.05 -2.26 13.75
N TRP A 12 5.32 -1.16 13.77
CA TRP A 12 4.53 -0.74 14.91
C TRP A 12 3.46 -1.77 15.25
N ALA A 13 2.73 -2.27 14.27
CA ALA A 13 1.69 -3.28 14.48
C ALA A 13 2.25 -4.59 15.06
N HIS A 14 3.45 -4.99 14.60
CA HIS A 14 4.18 -6.13 15.19
C HIS A 14 4.57 -5.85 16.65
N LYS A 15 5.16 -4.70 16.95
CA LYS A 15 5.55 -4.29 18.31
C LYS A 15 4.35 -4.13 19.24
N ALA A 16 3.22 -3.68 18.72
CA ALA A 16 1.94 -3.59 19.44
C ALA A 16 1.28 -4.97 19.67
N GLY A 17 1.86 -6.05 19.14
CA GLY A 17 1.38 -7.42 19.35
C GLY A 17 0.17 -7.79 18.50
N LEU A 18 -0.10 -7.07 17.40
CA LEU A 18 -1.22 -7.39 16.49
C LEU A 18 -0.97 -8.71 15.75
N TYR A 19 0.27 -9.06 15.49
CA TYR A 19 0.71 -10.37 14.98
C TYR A 19 2.10 -10.72 15.51
N LYS A 20 2.44 -12.02 15.48
CA LYS A 20 3.75 -12.51 15.91
C LYS A 20 4.78 -12.43 14.80
N ASN A 21 4.34 -12.69 13.56
CA ASN A 21 5.18 -12.61 12.37
C ASN A 21 4.47 -11.71 11.34
N VAL A 22 5.22 -10.84 10.69
CA VAL A 22 4.68 -9.95 9.65
C VAL A 22 4.02 -10.73 8.51
N ASN A 23 4.54 -11.92 8.20
CA ASN A 23 3.97 -12.78 7.16
C ASN A 23 2.56 -13.27 7.50
N ASP A 24 2.20 -13.38 8.79
CA ASP A 24 0.87 -13.83 9.22
C ASP A 24 -0.21 -12.77 8.94
N SER A 25 0.18 -11.51 8.72
CA SER A 25 -0.74 -10.39 8.58
C SER A 25 -1.68 -10.51 7.36
N SER A 26 -1.19 -11.08 6.26
CA SER A 26 -2.01 -11.35 5.07
C SER A 26 -3.11 -12.36 5.36
N ASP A 27 -2.75 -13.51 5.97
CA ASP A 27 -3.70 -14.58 6.31
C ASP A 27 -4.71 -14.11 7.34
N MET A 28 -4.29 -13.32 8.34
CA MET A 28 -5.18 -12.71 9.31
C MET A 28 -6.20 -11.79 8.64
N ALA A 29 -5.78 -10.96 7.70
CA ALA A 29 -6.69 -10.09 6.97
C ALA A 29 -7.68 -10.88 6.10
N LEU A 30 -7.23 -11.97 5.48
CA LEU A 30 -8.05 -12.84 4.64
C LEU A 30 -9.01 -13.72 5.45
N SER A 31 -8.74 -13.96 6.74
CA SER A 31 -9.56 -14.83 7.61
C SER A 31 -10.94 -14.24 7.95
N ILE A 32 -11.18 -12.98 7.64
CA ILE A 32 -12.44 -12.27 7.88
C ILE A 32 -12.95 -11.59 6.59
N PRO A 33 -14.26 -11.40 6.44
CA PRO A 33 -14.83 -10.87 5.21
C PRO A 33 -14.57 -9.36 5.01
N GLY A 34 -14.31 -8.61 6.09
CA GLY A 34 -14.09 -7.17 6.05
C GLY A 34 -13.61 -6.64 7.41
N SER A 35 -13.27 -5.36 7.48
CA SER A 35 -12.87 -4.69 8.72
C SER A 35 -14.05 -4.31 9.65
N ASP A 36 -15.29 -4.66 9.28
CA ASP A 36 -16.54 -4.40 10.04
C ASP A 36 -16.71 -2.91 10.47
N GLY A 37 -16.38 -1.99 9.55
CA GLY A 37 -16.45 -0.55 9.80
C GLY A 37 -15.30 0.01 10.65
N LEU A 38 -14.28 -0.79 10.94
CA LEU A 38 -13.04 -0.32 11.56
C LEU A 38 -12.12 0.25 10.51
N PHE A 39 -11.69 1.49 10.68
CA PHE A 39 -10.77 2.18 9.79
C PHE A 39 -9.49 2.57 10.54
N PHE A 40 -8.35 2.47 9.87
CA PHE A 40 -7.08 3.02 10.34
C PHE A 40 -6.65 4.20 9.48
N VAL A 41 -6.20 5.28 10.11
CA VAL A 41 -5.59 6.43 9.44
C VAL A 41 -4.08 6.41 9.68
N PRO A 42 -3.25 6.19 8.64
CA PRO A 42 -1.82 5.98 8.77
C PRO A 42 -1.05 7.31 8.69
N ALA A 43 -1.03 8.09 9.76
CA ALA A 43 -0.44 9.43 9.80
C ALA A 43 0.55 9.62 10.96
N PHE A 44 1.48 8.66 11.19
CA PHE A 44 2.47 8.76 12.27
C PHE A 44 3.38 9.98 12.15
N SER A 45 3.68 10.40 10.94
CA SER A 45 4.47 11.60 10.63
C SER A 45 3.64 12.65 9.87
N GLY A 46 2.34 12.70 10.15
CA GLY A 46 1.38 13.46 9.36
C GLY A 46 0.99 12.74 8.06
N LEU A 47 0.29 13.44 7.19
CA LEU A 47 -0.14 12.94 5.88
C LEU A 47 0.58 13.69 4.76
N GLN A 48 1.26 12.94 3.91
CA GLN A 48 1.85 13.45 2.67
C GLN A 48 0.78 13.60 1.56
N ALA A 49 1.24 13.87 0.35
CA ALA A 49 0.34 13.98 -0.82
C ALA A 49 -0.73 12.86 -0.85
N PRO A 50 -1.95 13.19 -1.24
CA PRO A 50 -2.44 14.49 -1.68
C PRO A 50 -2.85 15.45 -0.54
N MET A 51 -2.96 14.98 0.71
CA MET A 51 -3.46 15.76 1.84
C MET A 51 -2.49 16.85 2.30
N ASN A 52 -1.18 16.56 2.34
CA ASN A 52 -0.12 17.47 2.76
C ASN A 52 -0.39 18.11 4.14
N ASP A 53 -0.83 17.31 5.11
CA ASP A 53 -1.15 17.73 6.47
C ASP A 53 -0.14 17.17 7.48
N ALA A 54 0.81 18.01 7.88
CA ALA A 54 1.82 17.65 8.90
C ALA A 54 1.24 17.54 10.33
N TYR A 55 0.03 18.06 10.55
CA TYR A 55 -0.64 18.05 11.85
C TYR A 55 -1.67 16.93 11.99
N ALA A 56 -1.87 16.12 10.97
CA ALA A 56 -2.71 14.94 11.05
C ALA A 56 -2.17 13.93 12.06
N THR A 57 -3.06 13.16 12.67
CA THR A 57 -2.70 12.09 13.60
C THR A 57 -3.11 10.72 13.08
N SER A 58 -2.43 9.68 13.59
CA SER A 58 -2.84 8.29 13.34
C SER A 58 -3.86 7.83 14.36
N GLY A 59 -4.73 6.92 13.94
CA GLY A 59 -5.67 6.29 14.86
C GLY A 59 -6.62 5.32 14.19
N PHE A 60 -7.36 4.62 15.04
CA PHE A 60 -8.47 3.75 14.62
C PHE A 60 -9.80 4.44 14.89
N LEU A 61 -10.74 4.31 13.98
CA LEU A 61 -12.12 4.77 14.09
C LEU A 61 -13.06 3.61 13.78
N GLY A 62 -14.16 3.47 14.55
CA GLY A 62 -15.17 2.44 14.32
C GLY A 62 -14.99 1.19 15.19
N VAL A 63 -14.23 1.26 16.29
CA VAL A 63 -14.09 0.15 17.25
C VAL A 63 -15.46 -0.16 17.87
N SER A 64 -15.83 -1.43 17.91
CA SER A 64 -17.06 -1.95 18.48
C SER A 64 -16.79 -3.14 19.43
N PRO A 65 -17.77 -3.59 20.21
CA PRO A 65 -17.61 -4.79 21.05
C PRO A 65 -17.32 -6.08 20.25
N ARG A 66 -17.58 -6.10 18.94
CA ARG A 66 -17.28 -7.22 18.06
C ARG A 66 -15.89 -7.15 17.42
N THR A 67 -15.20 -6.02 17.58
CA THR A 67 -13.87 -5.83 16.98
C THR A 67 -12.86 -6.79 17.59
N ARG A 68 -12.22 -7.55 16.73
CA ARG A 68 -11.17 -8.52 17.08
C ARG A 68 -9.83 -8.08 16.48
N LYS A 69 -8.77 -8.77 16.86
CA LYS A 69 -7.41 -8.50 16.40
C LYS A 69 -7.28 -8.52 14.87
N GLU A 70 -7.96 -9.44 14.20
CA GLU A 70 -7.96 -9.56 12.73
C GLU A 70 -8.53 -8.30 12.07
N HIS A 71 -9.55 -7.67 12.68
CA HIS A 71 -10.12 -6.40 12.16
C HIS A 71 -9.09 -5.26 12.22
N PHE A 72 -8.31 -5.17 13.30
CA PHE A 72 -7.24 -4.18 13.42
C PHE A 72 -6.16 -4.39 12.34
N VAL A 73 -5.72 -5.64 12.15
CA VAL A 73 -4.73 -5.97 11.12
C VAL A 73 -5.26 -5.66 9.73
N ARG A 74 -6.50 -6.04 9.43
CA ARG A 74 -7.12 -5.78 8.13
C ARG A 74 -7.29 -4.29 7.86
N ALA A 75 -7.85 -3.52 8.80
CA ALA A 75 -8.01 -2.07 8.66
C ALA A 75 -6.67 -1.35 8.42
N LEU A 76 -5.61 -1.82 9.07
CA LEU A 76 -4.26 -1.31 8.88
C LEU A 76 -3.77 -1.59 7.45
N LEU A 77 -3.89 -2.83 6.96
CA LEU A 77 -3.46 -3.19 5.61
C LEU A 77 -4.32 -2.51 4.53
N GLU A 78 -5.63 -2.42 4.74
CA GLU A 78 -6.55 -1.67 3.85
C GLU A 78 -6.14 -0.20 3.74
N SER A 79 -5.74 0.43 4.83
CA SER A 79 -5.31 1.82 4.83
C SER A 79 -4.11 2.09 3.93
N LEU A 80 -3.18 1.13 3.81
CA LEU A 80 -2.02 1.24 2.92
C LEU A 80 -2.45 1.23 1.44
N ALA A 81 -3.38 0.34 1.08
CA ALA A 81 -3.94 0.29 -0.27
C ALA A 81 -4.77 1.54 -0.59
N PHE A 82 -5.57 2.03 0.37
CA PHE A 82 -6.35 3.26 0.22
C PHE A 82 -5.48 4.49 0.02
N ARG A 83 -4.37 4.59 0.74
CA ARG A 83 -3.40 5.69 0.52
C ARG A 83 -2.76 5.62 -0.87
N ALA A 84 -2.41 4.43 -1.34
CA ALA A 84 -1.89 4.27 -2.69
C ALA A 84 -2.93 4.66 -3.74
N LYS A 85 -4.21 4.29 -3.53
CA LYS A 85 -5.31 4.72 -4.41
C LYS A 85 -5.47 6.25 -4.43
N GLN A 86 -5.43 6.94 -3.30
CA GLN A 86 -5.50 8.41 -3.28
C GLN A 86 -4.43 9.05 -4.16
N VAL A 87 -3.19 8.56 -4.07
CA VAL A 87 -2.08 9.07 -4.90
C VAL A 87 -2.32 8.74 -6.37
N TYR A 88 -2.78 7.52 -6.67
CA TYR A 88 -3.09 7.09 -8.03
C TYR A 88 -4.18 7.97 -8.66
N ASP A 89 -5.27 8.23 -7.93
CA ASP A 89 -6.39 9.02 -8.42
C ASP A 89 -5.95 10.44 -8.81
N VAL A 90 -5.15 11.09 -7.96
CA VAL A 90 -4.60 12.43 -8.26
C VAL A 90 -3.68 12.39 -9.49
N LEU A 91 -2.78 11.41 -9.56
CA LEU A 91 -1.87 11.27 -10.71
C LEU A 91 -2.62 11.08 -12.02
N THR A 92 -3.65 10.24 -12.03
CA THR A 92 -4.43 9.97 -13.25
C THR A 92 -5.33 11.14 -13.64
N GLN A 93 -5.92 11.83 -12.66
CA GLN A 93 -6.77 13.00 -12.90
C GLN A 93 -6.00 14.22 -13.37
N GLU A 94 -4.87 14.54 -12.70
CA GLU A 94 -4.09 15.74 -13.03
C GLU A 94 -3.24 15.56 -14.29
N LEU A 95 -2.66 14.38 -14.50
CA LEU A 95 -1.72 14.14 -15.58
C LEU A 95 -2.38 13.53 -16.81
N GLN A 96 -3.64 13.10 -16.73
CA GLN A 96 -4.38 12.39 -17.79
C GLN A 96 -3.55 11.24 -18.41
N LEU A 97 -2.71 10.61 -17.59
CA LEU A 97 -1.80 9.55 -18.02
C LEU A 97 -2.56 8.22 -18.13
N GLN A 98 -2.46 7.62 -19.31
CA GLN A 98 -2.74 6.19 -19.44
C GLN A 98 -1.50 5.41 -18.96
N LEU A 99 -1.62 4.79 -17.78
CA LEU A 99 -0.53 3.97 -17.24
C LEU A 99 -0.47 2.66 -18.00
N LYS A 100 0.73 2.29 -18.47
CA LYS A 100 0.93 1.00 -19.19
C LYS A 100 1.06 -0.19 -18.24
N CYS A 101 1.56 0.05 -17.04
CA CYS A 101 1.66 -0.96 -15.98
C CYS A 101 1.93 -0.27 -14.64
N ILE A 102 1.50 -0.91 -13.56
CA ILE A 102 1.77 -0.48 -12.20
C ILE A 102 2.67 -1.53 -11.56
N ARG A 103 3.84 -1.11 -11.11
CA ARG A 103 4.79 -1.98 -10.41
C ARG A 103 4.82 -1.61 -8.93
N PHE A 104 4.63 -2.63 -8.10
CA PHE A 104 4.68 -2.48 -6.65
C PHE A 104 5.84 -3.30 -6.10
N ASN A 105 6.78 -2.62 -5.42
CA ASN A 105 7.99 -3.23 -4.89
C ASN A 105 8.24 -2.73 -3.46
N GLY A 106 9.14 -3.40 -2.74
CA GLY A 106 9.48 -3.07 -1.35
C GLY A 106 8.89 -4.06 -0.36
N GLY A 107 9.09 -3.83 0.94
CA GLY A 107 8.72 -4.79 2.00
C GLY A 107 7.23 -5.18 2.00
N VAL A 108 6.34 -4.23 1.78
CA VAL A 108 4.88 -4.46 1.75
C VAL A 108 4.44 -5.24 0.50
N ALA A 109 5.25 -5.27 -0.55
CA ALA A 109 4.98 -6.10 -1.73
C ALA A 109 5.00 -7.61 -1.44
N ASN A 110 5.45 -8.04 -0.26
CA ASN A 110 5.33 -9.43 0.19
C ASN A 110 3.93 -9.77 0.75
N ASN A 111 3.07 -8.78 0.95
CA ASN A 111 1.73 -8.99 1.47
C ASN A 111 0.73 -9.14 0.31
N GLU A 112 0.28 -10.36 0.08
CA GLU A 112 -0.61 -10.70 -1.04
C GLU A 112 -1.98 -10.04 -0.92
N PHE A 113 -2.50 -9.90 0.31
CA PHE A 113 -3.76 -9.20 0.54
C PHE A 113 -3.68 -7.75 0.04
N VAL A 114 -2.60 -7.02 0.37
CA VAL A 114 -2.43 -5.62 -0.05
C VAL A 114 -2.29 -5.50 -1.57
N LEU A 115 -1.53 -6.40 -2.21
CA LEU A 115 -1.34 -6.35 -3.66
C LEU A 115 -2.64 -6.64 -4.42
N GLN A 116 -3.39 -7.67 -3.99
CA GLN A 116 -4.65 -7.98 -4.61
C GLN A 116 -5.69 -6.88 -4.38
N LEU A 117 -5.77 -6.34 -3.14
CA LEU A 117 -6.65 -5.22 -2.84
C LEU A 117 -6.30 -3.98 -3.68
N LEU A 118 -5.01 -3.73 -3.87
CA LEU A 118 -4.56 -2.61 -4.69
C LEU A 118 -4.97 -2.78 -6.15
N ALA A 119 -4.83 -3.99 -6.73
CA ALA A 119 -5.31 -4.29 -8.07
C ALA A 119 -6.83 -4.05 -8.18
N ASP A 120 -7.60 -4.54 -7.21
CA ASP A 120 -9.06 -4.37 -7.18
C ASP A 120 -9.46 -2.89 -7.09
N LEU A 121 -8.79 -2.11 -6.24
CA LEU A 121 -9.08 -0.68 -6.04
C LEU A 121 -8.70 0.18 -7.25
N LEU A 122 -7.56 -0.08 -7.87
CA LEU A 122 -7.07 0.70 -9.02
C LEU A 122 -7.72 0.26 -10.33
N GLN A 123 -8.34 -0.92 -10.36
CA GLN A 123 -8.87 -1.58 -11.56
C GLN A 123 -7.80 -1.78 -12.65
N GLU A 124 -6.56 -1.96 -12.21
CA GLU A 124 -5.39 -2.13 -13.05
C GLU A 124 -4.54 -3.30 -12.55
N PRO A 125 -3.88 -4.07 -13.44
CA PRO A 125 -2.97 -5.13 -13.02
C PRO A 125 -1.80 -4.57 -12.22
N ILE A 126 -1.50 -5.21 -11.09
CA ILE A 126 -0.33 -4.90 -10.27
C ILE A 126 0.75 -5.94 -10.51
N ILE A 127 1.94 -5.48 -10.83
CA ILE A 127 3.10 -6.34 -11.11
C ILE A 127 4.06 -6.30 -9.92
N ARG A 128 4.37 -7.47 -9.36
CA ARG A 128 5.39 -7.65 -8.33
C ARG A 128 6.61 -8.36 -8.92
N SER A 129 7.81 -7.78 -8.78
CA SER A 129 9.05 -8.46 -9.15
C SER A 129 9.36 -9.59 -8.16
N HIS A 130 9.88 -10.72 -8.65
CA HIS A 130 10.42 -11.78 -7.78
C HIS A 130 11.71 -11.36 -7.06
N HIS A 131 12.38 -10.31 -7.52
CA HIS A 131 13.54 -9.75 -6.83
C HIS A 131 13.08 -8.78 -5.73
N ARG A 132 13.44 -9.08 -4.48
CA ARG A 132 12.99 -8.31 -3.31
C ARG A 132 13.61 -6.92 -3.25
N ASP A 133 14.90 -6.81 -3.54
CA ASP A 133 15.65 -5.54 -3.49
C ASP A 133 15.88 -5.00 -4.91
N THR A 134 14.83 -4.41 -5.47
CA THR A 134 14.89 -3.82 -6.81
C THR A 134 15.76 -2.57 -6.87
N SER A 135 15.95 -1.89 -5.74
CA SER A 135 16.81 -0.69 -5.65
C SER A 135 18.28 -1.05 -5.80
N SER A 136 18.77 -2.03 -5.04
CA SER A 136 20.15 -2.54 -5.15
C SER A 136 20.41 -3.14 -6.53
N LEU A 137 19.44 -3.89 -7.07
CA LEU A 137 19.54 -4.43 -8.42
C LEU A 137 19.66 -3.32 -9.47
N GLY A 138 18.86 -2.26 -9.36
CA GLY A 138 18.92 -1.12 -10.26
C GLY A 138 20.28 -0.41 -10.23
N ILE A 139 20.85 -0.21 -9.04
CA ILE A 139 22.18 0.38 -8.87
C ILE A 139 23.24 -0.52 -9.50
N ALA A 140 23.19 -1.84 -9.28
CA ALA A 140 24.11 -2.80 -9.88
C ALA A 140 24.02 -2.77 -11.41
N PHE A 141 22.82 -2.67 -11.97
CA PHE A 141 22.62 -2.56 -13.41
C PHE A 141 23.21 -1.27 -13.99
N LEU A 142 22.99 -0.13 -13.34
CA LEU A 142 23.56 1.15 -13.76
C LEU A 142 25.09 1.13 -13.71
N ALA A 143 25.67 0.61 -12.63
CA ALA A 143 27.14 0.48 -12.50
C ALA A 143 27.71 -0.45 -13.57
N GLY A 144 27.08 -1.60 -13.82
CA GLY A 144 27.54 -2.55 -14.82
C GLY A 144 27.43 -2.02 -16.26
N LEU A 145 26.42 -1.21 -16.57
CA LEU A 145 26.34 -0.51 -17.86
C LEU A 145 27.48 0.51 -17.99
N ALA A 146 27.77 1.27 -16.92
CA ALA A 146 28.80 2.29 -16.94
C ALA A 146 30.21 1.73 -17.20
N ILE A 147 30.52 0.55 -16.66
CA ILE A 147 31.83 -0.11 -16.84
C ILE A 147 31.86 -1.16 -17.96
N GLY A 148 30.76 -1.29 -18.72
CA GLY A 148 30.69 -2.16 -19.90
C GLY A 148 30.48 -3.67 -19.61
N VAL A 149 30.01 -4.03 -18.39
CA VAL A 149 29.59 -5.41 -18.09
C VAL A 149 28.42 -5.82 -18.99
N TRP A 150 27.48 -4.90 -19.20
CA TRP A 150 26.39 -5.04 -20.17
C TRP A 150 26.46 -3.93 -21.20
N LYS A 151 26.20 -4.28 -22.45
CA LYS A 151 26.29 -3.32 -23.57
C LYS A 151 25.13 -2.32 -23.62
N ASN A 152 23.94 -2.74 -23.19
CA ASN A 152 22.72 -1.95 -23.29
C ASN A 152 21.60 -2.50 -22.41
N LEU A 153 20.49 -1.74 -22.33
CA LEU A 153 19.29 -2.09 -21.56
C LEU A 153 18.61 -3.37 -22.09
N ALA A 154 18.79 -3.75 -23.34
CA ALA A 154 18.18 -4.97 -23.89
C ALA A 154 18.82 -6.24 -23.30
N GLU A 155 20.12 -6.21 -22.99
CA GLU A 155 20.77 -7.30 -22.26
C GLU A 155 20.24 -7.41 -20.83
N LEU A 156 20.03 -6.29 -20.15
CA LEU A 156 19.46 -6.28 -18.80
C LEU A 156 18.04 -6.84 -18.75
N LYS A 157 17.22 -6.56 -19.76
CA LYS A 157 15.87 -7.11 -19.85
C LYS A 157 15.83 -8.63 -19.85
N LYS A 158 16.86 -9.29 -20.39
CA LYS A 158 17.00 -10.75 -20.38
C LYS A 158 17.33 -11.32 -18.99
N LEU A 159 17.93 -10.49 -18.14
CA LEU A 159 18.29 -10.82 -16.77
C LEU A 159 17.16 -10.45 -15.79
N SER A 160 16.09 -9.82 -16.29
CA SER A 160 14.98 -9.41 -15.43
C SER A 160 14.37 -10.64 -14.77
N PRO A 161 14.26 -10.63 -13.43
CA PRO A 161 13.59 -11.70 -12.70
C PRO A 161 12.14 -11.82 -13.14
N GLY A 162 11.56 -13.00 -12.97
CA GLY A 162 10.13 -13.21 -13.16
C GLY A 162 9.30 -12.25 -12.32
N CYS A 163 8.02 -12.19 -12.61
CA CYS A 163 7.08 -11.36 -11.86
C CYS A 163 5.76 -12.10 -11.64
N ASP A 164 5.09 -11.76 -10.55
CA ASP A 164 3.69 -12.11 -10.31
C ASP A 164 2.80 -10.98 -10.79
N ILE A 165 1.63 -11.32 -11.31
CA ILE A 165 0.63 -10.35 -11.76
C ILE A 165 -0.64 -10.59 -10.96
N TYR A 166 -1.16 -9.53 -10.35
CA TYR A 166 -2.41 -9.50 -9.62
C TYR A 166 -3.44 -8.79 -10.49
N GLU A 167 -4.35 -9.58 -11.06
CA GLU A 167 -5.42 -9.05 -11.89
C GLU A 167 -6.57 -8.50 -11.04
N PRO A 168 -7.20 -7.40 -11.44
CA PRO A 168 -8.33 -6.82 -10.72
C PRO A 168 -9.56 -7.72 -10.79
N ARG A 169 -10.25 -7.88 -9.66
CA ARG A 169 -11.50 -8.64 -9.53
C ARG A 169 -12.67 -7.66 -9.48
N LYS A 170 -13.45 -7.62 -10.54
CA LYS A 170 -14.51 -6.63 -10.73
C LYS A 170 -15.52 -6.57 -9.57
N GLU A 171 -15.95 -7.72 -9.05
CA GLU A 171 -16.90 -7.79 -7.93
C GLU A 171 -16.30 -7.17 -6.65
N GLN A 172 -15.03 -7.47 -6.36
CA GLN A 172 -14.33 -6.91 -5.20
C GLN A 172 -14.08 -5.41 -5.36
N SER A 173 -13.75 -4.96 -6.56
CA SER A 173 -13.63 -3.53 -6.89
C SER A 173 -14.90 -2.76 -6.53
N MET A 174 -16.06 -3.28 -6.95
CA MET A 174 -17.36 -2.68 -6.64
C MET A 174 -17.67 -2.70 -5.14
N ALA A 175 -17.36 -3.81 -4.45
CA ALA A 175 -17.60 -3.96 -3.01
C ALA A 175 -16.76 -3.01 -2.16
N TYR A 176 -15.54 -2.71 -2.61
CA TYR A 176 -14.63 -1.82 -1.87
C TYR A 176 -14.87 -0.33 -2.11
N GLN A 177 -15.60 0.06 -3.13
CA GLN A 177 -15.85 1.48 -3.42
C GLN A 177 -16.51 2.21 -2.22
N PRO A 178 -17.62 1.72 -1.63
CA PRO A 178 -18.22 2.38 -0.46
C PRO A 178 -17.30 2.34 0.77
N VAL A 179 -16.49 1.28 0.94
CA VAL A 179 -15.54 1.17 2.06
C VAL A 179 -14.44 2.23 1.94
N TYR A 180 -13.94 2.47 0.73
CA TYR A 180 -12.96 3.51 0.45
C TYR A 180 -13.51 4.91 0.72
N GLU A 181 -14.74 5.18 0.30
CA GLU A 181 -15.42 6.46 0.54
C GLU A 181 -15.62 6.72 2.05
N GLU A 182 -16.02 5.70 2.82
CA GLU A 182 -16.12 5.80 4.27
C GLU A 182 -14.76 5.99 4.95
N TRP A 183 -13.72 5.32 4.47
CA TRP A 183 -12.36 5.54 4.97
C TRP A 183 -11.89 6.97 4.70
N GLN A 184 -12.18 7.56 3.54
CA GLN A 184 -11.87 8.97 3.26
C GLN A 184 -12.60 9.91 4.24
N ARG A 185 -13.85 9.61 4.57
CA ARG A 185 -14.60 10.34 5.59
C ARG A 185 -13.98 10.20 6.98
N ALA A 186 -13.53 8.99 7.34
CA ALA A 186 -12.81 8.74 8.57
C ALA A 186 -11.49 9.52 8.63
N LEU A 187 -10.69 9.48 7.55
CA LEU A 187 -9.44 10.22 7.43
C LEU A 187 -9.65 11.73 7.70
N GLY A 188 -10.72 12.31 7.19
CA GLY A 188 -11.06 13.71 7.44
C GLY A 188 -11.22 14.10 8.94
N ARG A 189 -11.49 13.12 9.83
CA ARG A 189 -11.59 13.37 11.29
C ARG A 189 -10.23 13.46 11.98
N PHE A 190 -9.16 13.06 11.32
CA PHE A 190 -7.80 13.04 11.86
C PHE A 190 -6.93 14.19 11.34
N LEU A 191 -7.45 14.99 10.42
CA LEU A 191 -6.74 16.15 9.89
C LEU A 191 -6.60 17.25 10.94
N GLN A 192 -5.50 18.00 10.87
CA GLN A 192 -5.21 19.17 11.72
C GLN A 192 -5.30 18.91 13.24
N TRP A 193 -5.21 17.66 13.67
CA TRP A 193 -5.38 17.25 15.06
C TRP A 193 -4.40 17.94 16.02
N HIS A 194 -3.13 18.06 15.60
CA HIS A 194 -2.08 18.69 16.41
C HIS A 194 -1.99 20.22 16.22
N ASN A 195 -2.84 20.79 15.36
CA ASN A 195 -2.89 22.25 15.18
C ASN A 195 -3.68 22.88 16.33
N ARG A 196 -2.99 23.18 17.41
CA ARG A 196 -3.55 23.92 18.55
C ARG A 196 -3.35 25.42 18.31
N LYS A 197 -4.27 26.05 17.59
CA LYS A 197 -4.40 27.51 17.57
C LYS A 197 -5.26 27.96 18.72
#